data_aa6058ca9fe69dbba127d93cda94b984
#
_entry.id   aa6058ca9fe69dbba127d93cda94b984
#
_cell.length_a   1.000
_cell.length_b   1.000
_cell.length_c   1.000
_cell.angle_alpha   90.00
_cell.angle_beta   90.00
_cell.angle_gamma   90.00
#
_symmetry.space_group_name_H-M   'P 1'
#
loop_
_entity.id
_entity.type
_entity.pdbx_description
1 polymer ?
#
loop_
_entity_poly.entity_id
_entity_poly.type
_entity_poly.pdbx_seq_one_letter_code
_entity_poly.pdbx_strand_id
1 'polypeptide(L)'
;MTHPNASVALASTVLDELRRHGVSDVVVAPGSRSAALSMSSLSMGFDVHVELDERSAGFYALGLAIGGALPVIVTTSGTAVANLLPALVEADLSNRPLIVLSADRPP
;
A
#
# COMPACT_ATOMS: atom_id res chain seq x y z
N MET A 1 -23.81 -13.92 7.08
CA MET A 1 -23.04 -12.76 6.62
C MET A 1 -22.14 -12.26 7.71
N THR A 2 -20.93 -12.08 7.39
CA THR A 2 -19.96 -11.52 8.33
C THR A 2 -19.99 -10.01 8.25
N HIS A 3 -20.04 -9.37 9.38
CA HIS A 3 -19.86 -7.92 9.45
C HIS A 3 -18.37 -7.65 9.45
N PRO A 4 -17.87 -6.81 8.55
CA PRO A 4 -16.49 -6.40 8.65
C PRO A 4 -16.26 -5.66 9.98
N ASN A 5 -15.14 -5.92 10.61
CA ASN A 5 -14.75 -5.10 11.76
C ASN A 5 -14.41 -3.67 11.28
N ALA A 6 -14.15 -2.77 12.22
CA ALA A 6 -13.87 -1.37 11.89
C ALA A 6 -12.66 -1.23 10.99
N SER A 7 -11.63 -2.05 11.19
CA SER A 7 -10.42 -2.01 10.36
C SER A 7 -10.70 -2.42 8.92
N VAL A 8 -11.51 -3.47 8.72
CA VAL A 8 -11.87 -3.92 7.37
C VAL A 8 -12.76 -2.90 6.68
N ALA A 9 -13.71 -2.31 7.40
CA ALA A 9 -14.59 -1.27 6.85
C ALA A 9 -13.78 -0.05 6.41
N LEU A 10 -12.83 0.39 7.23
CA LEU A 10 -11.96 1.51 6.88
C LEU A 10 -11.08 1.18 5.68
N ALA A 11 -10.46 0.00 5.69
CA ALA A 11 -9.60 -0.43 4.58
C ALA A 11 -10.36 -0.47 3.26
N SER A 12 -11.55 -1.06 3.26
CA SER A 12 -12.37 -1.16 2.06
C SER A 12 -12.79 0.21 1.53
N THR A 13 -13.13 1.13 2.43
CA THR A 13 -13.53 2.49 2.06
C THR A 13 -12.36 3.26 1.44
N VAL A 14 -11.20 3.20 2.06
CA VAL A 14 -10.00 3.88 1.55
C VAL A 14 -9.60 3.33 0.19
N LEU A 15 -9.57 2.01 0.05
CA LEU A 15 -9.18 1.37 -1.21
C LEU A 15 -10.19 1.66 -2.33
N ASP A 16 -11.48 1.67 -2.02
CA ASP A 16 -12.49 2.01 -3.02
C ASP A 16 -12.31 3.43 -3.53
N GLU A 17 -12.04 4.37 -2.62
CA GLU A 17 -11.77 5.75 -3.01
C GLU A 17 -10.51 5.88 -3.86
N LEU A 18 -9.44 5.17 -3.50
CA LEU A 18 -8.21 5.18 -4.29
C LEU A 18 -8.43 4.60 -5.68
N ARG A 19 -9.25 3.55 -5.80
CA ARG A 19 -9.61 3.00 -7.10
C ARG A 19 -10.27 4.04 -7.99
N ARG A 20 -11.13 4.85 -7.43
CA ARG A 20 -11.80 5.93 -8.16
C ARG A 20 -10.83 6.99 -8.67
N HIS A 21 -9.67 7.11 -8.02
CA HIS A 21 -8.59 8.00 -8.45
C HIS A 21 -7.57 7.34 -9.37
N GLY A 22 -7.83 6.13 -9.83
CA GLY A 22 -7.01 5.46 -10.82
C GLY A 22 -6.00 4.46 -10.28
N VAL A 23 -6.06 4.15 -8.99
CA VAL A 23 -5.19 3.11 -8.40
C VAL A 23 -5.68 1.73 -8.82
N SER A 24 -4.80 0.93 -9.39
CA SER A 24 -5.06 -0.48 -9.68
C SER A 24 -4.00 -1.42 -9.08
N ASP A 25 -2.81 -0.92 -8.83
CA ASP A 25 -1.70 -1.70 -8.29
C ASP A 25 -1.51 -1.42 -6.81
N VAL A 26 -1.46 -2.47 -6.02
CA VAL A 26 -1.18 -2.41 -4.58
C VAL A 26 0.04 -3.27 -4.29
N VAL A 27 1.09 -2.66 -3.77
CA VAL A 27 2.31 -3.35 -3.38
C VAL A 27 2.28 -3.57 -1.88
N VAL A 28 2.26 -4.82 -1.47
CA VAL A 28 2.10 -5.20 -0.07
C VAL A 28 3.42 -5.70 0.49
N ALA A 29 3.90 -5.05 1.56
CA ALA A 29 4.91 -5.61 2.45
C ALA A 29 4.17 -6.18 3.65
N PRO A 30 4.08 -7.52 3.79
CA PRO A 30 3.18 -8.13 4.77
C PRO A 30 3.52 -7.79 6.21
N GLY A 31 2.48 -7.66 7.03
CA GLY A 31 2.58 -7.45 8.47
C GLY A 31 1.21 -7.61 9.11
N SER A 32 1.20 -7.93 10.40
CA SER A 32 -0.06 -8.26 11.09
C SER A 32 -1.01 -7.06 11.18
N ARG A 33 -0.49 -5.87 11.40
CA ARG A 33 -1.32 -4.67 11.58
C ARG A 33 -1.86 -4.12 10.26
N SER A 34 -1.28 -4.53 9.13
CA SER A 34 -1.76 -4.14 7.81
C SER A 34 -2.60 -5.24 7.13
N ALA A 35 -2.95 -6.29 7.86
CA ALA A 35 -3.67 -7.43 7.29
C ALA A 35 -5.01 -7.02 6.66
N ALA A 36 -5.75 -6.11 7.29
CA ALA A 36 -7.03 -5.65 6.74
C ALA A 36 -6.86 -5.00 5.37
N LEU A 37 -5.86 -4.14 5.21
CA LEU A 37 -5.55 -3.51 3.92
C LEU A 37 -5.12 -4.53 2.87
N SER A 38 -4.25 -5.46 3.26
CA SER A 38 -3.74 -6.49 2.35
C SER A 38 -4.84 -7.41 1.86
N MET A 39 -5.67 -7.90 2.76
CA MET A 39 -6.75 -8.82 2.42
C MET A 39 -7.86 -8.12 1.63
N SER A 40 -8.20 -6.89 1.99
CA SER A 40 -9.17 -6.12 1.24
C SER A 40 -8.69 -5.84 -0.18
N SER A 41 -7.40 -5.55 -0.36
CA SER A 41 -6.82 -5.36 -1.69
C SER A 41 -7.01 -6.59 -2.58
N LEU A 42 -6.78 -7.77 -2.03
CA LEU A 42 -6.99 -9.03 -2.74
C LEU A 42 -8.46 -9.24 -3.07
N SER A 43 -9.34 -9.12 -2.08
CA SER A 43 -10.77 -9.41 -2.26
C SER A 43 -11.46 -8.41 -3.18
N MET A 44 -10.97 -7.18 -3.25
CA MET A 44 -11.52 -6.15 -4.12
C MET A 44 -10.98 -6.20 -5.55
N GLY A 45 -10.07 -7.12 -5.85
CA GLY A 45 -9.60 -7.35 -7.21
C GLY A 45 -8.50 -6.40 -7.69
N PHE A 46 -7.76 -5.77 -6.79
CA PHE A 46 -6.57 -5.03 -7.19
C PHE A 46 -5.47 -5.98 -7.68
N ASP A 47 -4.58 -5.45 -8.51
CA ASP A 47 -3.35 -6.15 -8.87
C ASP A 47 -2.40 -6.06 -7.68
N VAL A 48 -2.31 -7.13 -6.92
CA VAL A 48 -1.52 -7.17 -5.68
C VAL A 48 -0.15 -7.78 -5.95
N HIS A 49 0.88 -7.03 -5.57
CA HIS A 49 2.27 -7.44 -5.66
C HIS A 49 2.81 -7.57 -4.24
N VAL A 50 3.37 -8.71 -3.91
CA VAL A 50 3.89 -8.97 -2.56
C VAL A 50 5.40 -8.91 -2.58
N GLU A 51 5.96 -8.06 -1.71
CA GLU A 51 7.40 -7.96 -1.48
C GLU A 51 7.64 -8.07 0.02
N LEU A 52 8.51 -8.99 0.43
CA LEU A 52 8.73 -9.26 1.86
C LEU A 52 9.51 -8.14 2.56
N ASP A 53 10.34 -7.43 1.82
CA ASP A 53 11.13 -6.32 2.34
C ASP A 53 10.53 -4.98 1.92
N GLU A 54 10.33 -4.07 2.88
CA GLU A 54 9.72 -2.76 2.61
C GLU A 54 10.53 -1.92 1.63
N ARG A 55 11.84 -1.97 1.74
CA ARG A 55 12.69 -1.23 0.80
C ARG A 55 12.48 -1.73 -0.63
N SER A 56 12.43 -3.04 -0.81
CA SER A 56 12.14 -3.65 -2.11
C SER A 56 10.74 -3.30 -2.59
N ALA A 57 9.77 -3.30 -1.69
CA ALA A 57 8.40 -2.91 -2.01
C ALA A 57 8.35 -1.47 -2.52
N GLY A 58 9.07 -0.56 -1.87
CA GLY A 58 9.15 0.83 -2.28
C GLY A 58 9.71 0.99 -3.70
N PHE A 59 10.82 0.34 -3.99
CA PHE A 59 11.42 0.42 -5.32
C PHE A 59 10.62 -0.32 -6.38
N TYR A 60 9.94 -1.40 -6.01
CA TYR A 60 9.02 -2.06 -6.91
C TYR A 60 7.88 -1.11 -7.32
N ALA A 61 7.28 -0.44 -6.34
CA ALA A 61 6.24 0.54 -6.61
C ALA A 61 6.74 1.71 -7.45
N LEU A 62 7.96 2.17 -7.20
CA LEU A 62 8.57 3.22 -8.01
C LEU A 62 8.67 2.78 -9.48
N GLY A 63 9.05 1.53 -9.72
CA GLY A 63 9.09 0.99 -11.08
C GLY A 63 7.72 1.01 -11.76
N LEU A 64 6.67 0.66 -11.03
CA LEU A 64 5.30 0.76 -11.54
C LEU A 64 4.93 2.21 -11.87
N ALA A 65 5.30 3.15 -11.01
CA ALA A 65 5.03 4.57 -11.24
C ALA A 65 5.79 5.10 -12.45
N ILE A 66 7.02 4.68 -12.65
CA ILE A 66 7.79 5.03 -13.85
C ILE A 66 7.10 4.51 -15.11
N GLY A 67 6.46 3.36 -15.02
CA GLY A 67 5.66 2.78 -16.10
C GLY A 67 4.30 3.44 -16.31
N GLY A 68 3.96 4.45 -15.52
CA GLY A 68 2.72 5.22 -15.68
C GLY A 68 1.60 4.85 -14.72
N ALA A 69 1.82 3.93 -13.78
CA ALA A 69 0.81 3.58 -12.79
C ALA A 69 0.77 4.58 -11.64
N LEU A 70 -0.33 4.52 -10.87
CA LEU A 70 -0.44 5.19 -9.56
C LEU A 70 -0.49 4.08 -8.51
N PRO A 71 0.67 3.62 -8.01
CA PRO A 71 0.69 2.50 -7.08
C PRO A 71 0.48 2.94 -5.64
N VAL A 72 -0.07 2.03 -4.85
CA VAL A 72 -0.19 2.16 -3.40
C VAL A 72 0.71 1.13 -2.74
N ILE A 73 1.49 1.56 -1.76
CA ILE A 73 2.30 0.66 -0.93
C ILE A 73 1.59 0.48 0.41
N VAL A 74 1.40 -0.76 0.81
CA VAL A 74 0.79 -1.10 2.10
C VAL A 74 1.87 -1.69 3.00
N THR A 75 2.08 -1.07 4.17
CA THR A 75 3.05 -1.53 5.15
C THR A 75 2.44 -1.61 6.54
N THR A 76 3.09 -2.37 7.41
CA THR A 76 2.78 -2.36 8.83
C THR A 76 3.42 -1.15 9.53
N SER A 77 3.24 -1.06 10.84
CA SER A 77 3.77 0.02 11.66
C SER A 77 5.27 -0.10 11.93
N GLY A 78 5.82 0.92 12.58
CA GLY A 78 7.19 0.90 13.07
C GLY A 78 8.23 1.20 12.00
N THR A 79 9.32 0.45 12.01
CA THR A 79 10.45 0.67 11.10
C THR A 79 10.13 0.36 9.65
N ALA A 80 9.03 -0.32 9.38
CA ALA A 80 8.59 -0.61 8.01
C ALA A 80 8.46 0.67 7.18
N VAL A 81 7.86 1.71 7.76
CA VAL A 81 7.68 2.99 7.08
C VAL A 81 9.03 3.66 6.80
N ALA A 82 9.95 3.61 7.78
CA ALA A 82 11.28 4.19 7.61
C ALA A 82 12.05 3.54 6.46
N ASN A 83 11.86 2.25 6.23
CA ASN A 83 12.51 1.53 5.15
C ASN A 83 12.01 1.92 3.76
N LEU A 84 10.92 2.67 3.66
CA LEU A 84 10.43 3.21 2.39
C LEU A 84 11.15 4.50 1.99
N LEU A 85 11.88 5.12 2.89
CA LEU A 85 12.46 6.44 2.66
C LEU A 85 13.31 6.52 1.39
N PRO A 86 14.21 5.58 1.09
CA PRO A 86 15.00 5.66 -0.14
C PRO A 86 14.15 5.74 -1.40
N ALA A 87 13.10 4.93 -1.50
CA ALA A 87 12.22 4.94 -2.66
C ALA A 87 11.38 6.20 -2.72
N LEU A 88 10.92 6.71 -1.59
CA LEU A 88 10.13 7.94 -1.52
C LEU A 88 10.96 9.15 -1.95
N VAL A 89 12.21 9.22 -1.52
CA VAL A 89 13.13 10.29 -1.94
C VAL A 89 13.33 10.25 -3.45
N GLU A 90 13.58 9.06 -4.00
CA GLU A 90 13.77 8.92 -5.45
C GLU A 90 12.50 9.25 -6.22
N ALA A 91 11.34 8.85 -5.73
CA ALA A 91 10.07 9.20 -6.36
C ALA A 91 9.85 10.71 -6.40
N ASP A 92 10.15 11.39 -5.30
CA ASP A 92 10.04 12.85 -5.21
C ASP A 92 10.98 13.53 -6.22
N LEU A 93 12.24 13.13 -6.25
CA LEU A 93 13.22 13.68 -7.17
C LEU A 93 12.87 13.43 -8.63
N SER A 94 12.20 12.32 -8.92
CA SER A 94 11.82 11.92 -10.28
C SER A 94 10.41 12.37 -10.65
N ASN A 95 9.70 13.05 -9.78
CA ASN A 95 8.31 13.48 -9.96
C ASN A 95 7.39 12.29 -10.30
N ARG A 96 7.54 11.19 -9.57
CA ARG A 96 6.70 10.00 -9.73
C ARG A 96 5.77 9.85 -8.53
N PRO A 97 4.49 9.53 -8.76
CA PRO A 97 3.54 9.41 -7.66
C PRO A 97 3.69 8.07 -6.93
N LEU A 98 3.76 8.13 -5.62
CA LEU A 98 3.64 6.96 -4.74
C LEU A 98 2.67 7.31 -3.62
N ILE A 99 1.75 6.41 -3.33
CA ILE A 99 0.85 6.53 -2.18
C ILE A 99 1.26 5.47 -1.17
N VAL A 100 1.37 5.87 0.10
CA VAL A 100 1.72 4.95 1.18
C VAL A 100 0.57 4.88 2.16
N LEU A 101 0.12 3.66 2.43
CA LEU A 101 -0.83 3.37 3.51
C LEU A 101 -0.09 2.56 4.55
N SER A 102 0.22 3.19 5.67
CA SER A 102 0.88 2.51 6.79
C SER A 102 -0.13 2.26 7.90
N ALA A 103 -0.14 1.03 8.42
CA ALA A 103 -0.93 0.73 9.61
C ALA A 103 -0.24 1.33 10.84
N ASP A 104 -1.02 1.63 11.85
CA ASP A 104 -0.51 2.17 13.09
C ASP A 104 -0.87 1.24 14.25
N ARG A 105 -0.21 1.47 15.37
CA ARG A 105 -0.52 0.75 16.60
C ARG A 105 -1.82 1.28 17.19
N PRO A 106 -2.61 0.42 17.85
CA PRO A 106 -3.76 0.91 18.62
C PRO A 106 -3.30 1.89 19.70
N PRO A 107 -4.14 2.87 20.03
CA PRO A 107 -3.83 3.82 21.11
C PRO A 107 -3.67 3.14 22.48
#